data_caea1b2483baf46ad8650fe1333938a7
#
_entry.id   caea1b2483baf46ad8650fe1333938a7
#
_cell.length_a   1.000
_cell.length_b   1.000
_cell.length_c   1.000
_cell.angle_alpha   90.00
_cell.angle_beta   90.00
_cell.angle_gamma   90.00
#
_symmetry.space_group_name_H-M   'P 1'
#
loop_
_entity.id
_entity.type
_entity.pdbx_description
1 polymer ?
#
loop_
_entity_poly.entity_id
_entity_poly.type
_entity_poly.pdbx_seq_one_letter_code
_entity_poly.pdbx_strand_id
1 'polypeptide(L)'
;GCAKKEPLSLTVWTCYNGEQLGAFNEAVEAFNATVGRDKNIVVSASSLGSVNDLEQNVMDAVQGKVGAQEVPDIFSAYADTAYAVDSLGRVADLGPYLTEKDRKEYIESYLSEGDFRGDGSVKIFPVAKATELLVVNDTDWRAFAEATGTSADEFATIEGVTAMA
;
A
#
# COMPACT_ATOMS: atom_id res chain seq x y z
N GLY A 1 -5.34 31.88 30.75
CA GLY A 1 -5.50 30.47 30.41
C GLY A 1 -4.95 30.25 29.05
N CYS A 2 -3.92 29.37 28.91
CA CYS A 2 -3.48 28.94 27.59
C CYS A 2 -4.62 28.09 26.98
N ALA A 3 -5.28 28.60 25.94
CA ALA A 3 -6.19 27.81 25.16
C ALA A 3 -5.41 26.59 24.60
N LYS A 4 -5.80 25.37 24.97
CA LYS A 4 -5.24 24.15 24.35
C LYS A 4 -5.58 24.24 22.86
N LYS A 5 -4.54 24.26 22.02
CA LYS A 5 -4.72 24.21 20.57
C LYS A 5 -5.39 22.88 20.23
N GLU A 6 -6.45 22.92 19.44
CA GLU A 6 -7.11 21.70 18.98
C GLU A 6 -6.11 20.82 18.21
N PRO A 7 -6.17 19.49 18.35
CA PRO A 7 -5.30 18.60 17.62
C PRO A 7 -5.57 18.68 16.12
N LEU A 8 -4.51 18.51 15.33
CA LEU A 8 -4.65 18.24 13.89
C LEU A 8 -5.20 16.84 13.72
N SER A 9 -6.38 16.72 13.12
CA SER A 9 -6.99 15.42 12.81
C SER A 9 -6.61 15.00 11.40
N LEU A 10 -6.15 13.75 11.26
CA LEU A 10 -5.83 13.13 9.97
C LEU A 10 -6.69 11.88 9.79
N THR A 11 -7.25 11.72 8.60
CA THR A 11 -8.07 10.56 8.21
C THR A 11 -7.26 9.64 7.30
N VAL A 12 -7.34 8.33 7.57
CA VAL A 12 -6.67 7.29 6.78
C VAL A 12 -7.67 6.27 6.31
N TRP A 13 -7.72 6.01 5.01
CA TRP A 13 -8.54 4.94 4.43
C TRP A 13 -7.67 3.77 3.97
N THR A 14 -8.08 2.56 4.33
CA THR A 14 -7.43 1.31 3.93
C THR A 14 -8.46 0.30 3.42
N CYS A 15 -7.98 -0.82 2.88
CA CYS A 15 -8.79 -1.99 2.55
C CYS A 15 -8.48 -3.18 3.47
N TYR A 16 -7.77 -2.96 4.58
CA TYR A 16 -7.37 -4.04 5.47
C TYR A 16 -8.56 -4.65 6.19
N ASN A 17 -8.51 -5.98 6.36
CA ASN A 17 -9.52 -6.77 7.06
C ASN A 17 -8.85 -7.76 8.01
N GLY A 18 -9.61 -8.33 8.94
CA GLY A 18 -9.13 -9.37 9.85
C GLY A 18 -7.88 -8.95 10.62
N GLU A 19 -6.86 -9.80 10.64
CA GLU A 19 -5.61 -9.57 11.38
C GLU A 19 -4.83 -8.36 10.88
N GLN A 20 -4.83 -8.09 9.58
CA GLN A 20 -4.17 -6.89 9.03
C GLN A 20 -4.81 -5.60 9.55
N LEU A 21 -6.14 -5.57 9.63
CA LEU A 21 -6.86 -4.43 10.20
C LEU A 21 -6.53 -4.27 11.68
N GLY A 22 -6.49 -5.37 12.43
CA GLY A 22 -6.10 -5.37 13.84
C GLY A 22 -4.71 -4.75 14.04
N ALA A 23 -3.71 -5.27 13.31
CA ALA A 23 -2.33 -4.78 13.40
C ALA A 23 -2.19 -3.30 12.98
N PHE A 24 -2.93 -2.87 11.95
CA PHE A 24 -2.93 -1.47 11.52
C PHE A 24 -3.55 -0.55 12.58
N ASN A 25 -4.66 -0.95 13.18
CA ASN A 25 -5.31 -0.18 14.24
C ASN A 25 -4.41 -0.06 15.47
N GLU A 26 -3.71 -1.13 15.87
CA GLU A 26 -2.72 -1.07 16.96
C GLU A 26 -1.59 -0.07 16.65
N ALA A 27 -1.10 -0.02 15.41
CA ALA A 27 -0.11 0.96 14.99
C ALA A 27 -0.64 2.41 15.05
N VAL A 28 -1.89 2.64 14.65
CA VAL A 28 -2.56 3.95 14.77
C VAL A 28 -2.72 4.36 16.24
N GLU A 29 -3.15 3.46 17.09
CA GLU A 29 -3.28 3.70 18.54
C GLU A 29 -1.92 4.03 19.17
N ALA A 30 -0.89 3.27 18.84
CA ALA A 30 0.48 3.53 19.29
C ALA A 30 1.00 4.90 18.84
N PHE A 31 0.75 5.29 17.57
CA PHE A 31 1.07 6.62 17.08
C PHE A 31 0.33 7.70 17.87
N ASN A 32 -0.97 7.58 18.05
CA ASN A 32 -1.79 8.54 18.79
C ASN A 32 -1.35 8.68 20.25
N ALA A 33 -0.93 7.58 20.88
CA ALA A 33 -0.46 7.56 22.26
C ALA A 33 0.95 8.13 22.46
N THR A 34 1.75 8.24 21.40
CA THR A 34 3.17 8.64 21.43
C THR A 34 3.41 9.90 20.61
N VAL A 35 3.87 9.74 19.38
CA VAL A 35 4.23 10.85 18.49
C VAL A 35 3.04 11.78 18.23
N GLY A 36 1.86 11.24 18.02
CA GLY A 36 0.63 12.00 17.79
C GLY A 36 0.32 12.90 18.97
N ARG A 37 0.34 12.35 20.20
CA ARG A 37 0.15 13.13 21.43
C ARG A 37 1.19 14.26 21.54
N ASP A 38 2.46 13.94 21.34
CA ASP A 38 3.55 14.90 21.53
C ASP A 38 3.53 16.02 20.47
N LYS A 39 3.04 15.72 19.28
CA LYS A 39 2.89 16.68 18.17
C LYS A 39 1.48 17.29 18.07
N ASN A 40 0.56 16.92 18.94
CA ASN A 40 -0.85 17.33 18.91
C ASN A 40 -1.54 16.94 17.58
N ILE A 41 -1.32 15.69 17.14
CA ILE A 41 -1.91 15.08 15.95
C ILE A 41 -2.72 13.85 16.39
N VAL A 42 -3.90 13.69 15.81
CA VAL A 42 -4.75 12.50 16.01
C VAL A 42 -5.05 11.89 14.65
N VAL A 43 -4.77 10.60 14.51
CA VAL A 43 -5.08 9.82 13.31
C VAL A 43 -6.32 8.98 13.56
N SER A 44 -7.25 9.00 12.61
CA SER A 44 -8.43 8.12 12.56
C SER A 44 -8.36 7.29 11.29
N ALA A 45 -8.37 5.97 11.44
CA ALA A 45 -8.32 5.03 10.33
C ALA A 45 -9.67 4.35 10.11
N SER A 46 -10.02 4.13 8.85
CA SER A 46 -11.21 3.37 8.43
C SER A 46 -10.85 2.37 7.34
N SER A 47 -11.38 1.14 7.48
CA SER A 47 -11.32 0.16 6.39
C SER A 47 -12.57 0.30 5.53
N LEU A 48 -12.38 0.35 4.20
CA LEU A 48 -13.48 0.42 3.23
C LEU A 48 -13.80 -0.95 2.61
N GLY A 49 -13.31 -2.03 3.22
CA GLY A 49 -13.69 -3.40 2.90
C GLY A 49 -12.80 -4.06 1.86
N SER A 50 -12.86 -3.67 0.61
CA SER A 50 -12.05 -4.24 -0.49
C SER A 50 -11.18 -3.19 -1.18
N VAL A 51 -10.21 -3.65 -1.98
CA VAL A 51 -9.40 -2.76 -2.84
C VAL A 51 -10.32 -1.97 -3.77
N ASN A 52 -11.25 -2.63 -4.44
CA ASN A 52 -12.16 -1.99 -5.39
C ASN A 52 -13.07 -0.94 -4.70
N ASP A 53 -13.59 -1.24 -3.51
CA ASP A 53 -14.40 -0.29 -2.76
C ASP A 53 -13.58 0.93 -2.33
N LEU A 54 -12.34 0.70 -1.86
CA LEU A 54 -11.44 1.78 -1.49
C LEU A 54 -11.15 2.69 -2.69
N GLU A 55 -10.75 2.13 -3.82
CA GLU A 55 -10.45 2.87 -5.04
C GLU A 55 -11.64 3.67 -5.54
N GLN A 56 -12.83 3.05 -5.57
CA GLN A 56 -14.06 3.72 -5.98
C GLN A 56 -14.39 4.89 -5.05
N ASN A 57 -14.32 4.69 -3.73
CA ASN A 57 -14.60 5.73 -2.75
C ASN A 57 -13.60 6.89 -2.84
N VAL A 58 -12.31 6.60 -3.02
CA VAL A 58 -11.27 7.63 -3.20
C VAL A 58 -11.56 8.44 -4.46
N MET A 59 -11.84 7.80 -5.59
CA MET A 59 -12.13 8.49 -6.84
C MET A 59 -13.42 9.33 -6.76
N ASP A 60 -14.46 8.81 -6.13
CA ASP A 60 -15.72 9.53 -5.93
C ASP A 60 -15.53 10.77 -5.05
N ALA A 61 -14.77 10.64 -3.97
CA ALA A 61 -14.43 11.74 -3.07
C ALA A 61 -13.58 12.81 -3.78
N VAL A 62 -12.53 12.41 -4.48
CA VAL A 62 -11.62 13.32 -5.19
C VAL A 62 -12.34 14.08 -6.32
N GLN A 63 -13.29 13.43 -7.00
CA GLN A 63 -14.11 14.03 -8.05
C GLN A 63 -15.29 14.86 -7.51
N GLY A 64 -15.53 14.83 -6.19
CA GLY A 64 -16.63 15.57 -5.57
C GLY A 64 -18.01 15.07 -5.98
N LYS A 65 -18.17 13.77 -6.18
CA LYS A 65 -19.47 13.19 -6.57
C LYS A 65 -20.51 13.41 -5.47
N VAL A 66 -21.75 13.59 -5.87
CA VAL A 66 -22.88 13.75 -4.94
C VAL A 66 -23.01 12.52 -4.06
N GLY A 67 -23.02 12.73 -2.75
CA GLY A 67 -23.06 11.66 -1.75
C GLY A 67 -21.72 11.01 -1.43
N ALA A 68 -20.63 11.40 -2.08
CA ALA A 68 -19.30 10.94 -1.70
C ALA A 68 -18.90 11.48 -0.32
N GLN A 69 -18.03 10.73 0.36
CA GLN A 69 -17.40 11.18 1.61
C GLN A 69 -16.37 12.29 1.33
N GLU A 70 -15.93 12.96 2.38
CA GLU A 70 -14.79 13.88 2.27
C GLU A 70 -13.51 13.12 1.87
N VAL A 71 -12.65 13.78 1.10
CA VAL A 71 -11.37 13.21 0.67
C VAL A 71 -10.52 12.91 1.91
N PRO A 72 -10.02 11.67 2.09
CA PRO A 72 -9.14 11.37 3.21
C PRO A 72 -7.79 12.06 3.05
N ASP A 73 -7.11 12.32 4.16
CA ASP A 73 -5.75 12.86 4.15
C ASP A 73 -4.73 11.85 3.62
N ILE A 74 -4.96 10.57 3.93
CA ILE A 74 -4.11 9.44 3.54
C ILE A 74 -5.00 8.29 3.08
N PHE A 75 -4.59 7.60 2.05
CA PHE A 75 -5.24 6.36 1.62
C PHE A 75 -4.23 5.35 1.09
N SER A 76 -4.49 4.07 1.29
CA SER A 76 -3.71 3.02 0.65
C SER A 76 -4.17 2.84 -0.80
N ALA A 77 -3.22 2.62 -1.71
CA ALA A 77 -3.50 2.46 -3.13
C ALA A 77 -2.40 1.66 -3.83
N TYR A 78 -2.76 1.06 -4.94
CA TYR A 78 -1.80 0.66 -5.95
C TYR A 78 -1.41 1.87 -6.84
N ALA A 79 -0.35 1.69 -7.62
CA ALA A 79 0.24 2.78 -8.41
C ALA A 79 -0.73 3.36 -9.44
N ASP A 80 -1.59 2.56 -10.05
CA ASP A 80 -2.59 2.98 -11.04
C ASP A 80 -3.63 3.94 -10.45
N THR A 81 -4.18 3.62 -9.30
CA THR A 81 -5.12 4.50 -8.59
C THR A 81 -4.43 5.78 -8.11
N ALA A 82 -3.24 5.67 -7.54
CA ALA A 82 -2.46 6.84 -7.12
C ALA A 82 -2.11 7.75 -8.31
N TYR A 83 -1.76 7.19 -9.46
CA TYR A 83 -1.53 7.93 -10.70
C TYR A 83 -2.79 8.66 -11.19
N ALA A 84 -3.95 7.99 -11.14
CA ALA A 84 -5.22 8.61 -11.51
C ALA A 84 -5.55 9.82 -10.62
N VAL A 85 -5.33 9.71 -9.32
CA VAL A 85 -5.52 10.81 -8.35
C VAL A 85 -4.48 11.93 -8.56
N ASP A 86 -3.20 11.58 -8.83
CA ASP A 86 -2.15 12.55 -9.15
C ASP A 86 -2.46 13.34 -10.43
N SER A 87 -3.03 12.68 -11.43
CA SER A 87 -3.45 13.33 -12.68
C SER A 87 -4.52 14.41 -12.47
N LEU A 88 -5.25 14.34 -11.36
CA LEU A 88 -6.19 15.37 -10.90
C LEU A 88 -5.53 16.43 -10.00
N GLY A 89 -4.20 16.35 -9.80
CA GLY A 89 -3.45 17.27 -8.96
C GLY A 89 -3.74 17.13 -7.47
N ARG A 90 -4.16 15.94 -7.00
CA ARG A 90 -4.63 15.72 -5.63
C ARG A 90 -3.73 14.82 -4.80
N VAL A 91 -2.51 14.55 -5.26
CA VAL A 91 -1.49 13.79 -4.51
C VAL A 91 -0.32 14.70 -4.15
N ALA A 92 0.04 14.71 -2.88
CA ALA A 92 1.21 15.45 -2.41
C ALA A 92 2.51 14.73 -2.80
N ASP A 93 3.57 15.50 -3.06
CA ASP A 93 4.92 14.97 -3.16
C ASP A 93 5.53 14.85 -1.77
N LEU A 94 5.88 13.63 -1.38
CA LEU A 94 6.51 13.33 -0.10
C LEU A 94 8.04 13.44 -0.14
N GLY A 95 8.61 13.53 -1.34
CA GLY A 95 10.06 13.61 -1.55
C GLY A 95 10.78 14.66 -0.70
N PRO A 96 10.26 15.91 -0.59
CA PRO A 96 10.87 16.97 0.23
C PRO A 96 10.92 16.67 1.73
N TYR A 97 10.10 15.75 2.23
CA TYR A 97 10.02 15.38 3.64
C TYR A 97 10.88 14.15 4.00
N LEU A 98 11.45 13.47 3.02
CA LEU A 98 12.32 12.31 3.22
C LEU A 98 13.78 12.75 3.23
N THR A 99 14.49 12.47 4.34
CA THR A 99 15.94 12.65 4.41
C THR A 99 16.67 11.56 3.61
N GLU A 100 17.95 11.79 3.30
CA GLU A 100 18.81 10.77 2.70
C GLU A 100 18.90 9.50 3.56
N LYS A 101 18.80 9.65 4.87
CA LYS A 101 18.77 8.51 5.79
C LYS A 101 17.47 7.72 5.63
N ASP A 102 16.34 8.40 5.59
CA ASP A 102 15.03 7.76 5.42
C ASP A 102 14.99 6.98 4.08
N ARG A 103 15.47 7.61 2.99
CA ARG A 103 15.51 6.97 1.67
C ARG A 103 16.32 5.67 1.65
N LYS A 104 17.42 5.60 2.40
CA LYS A 104 18.28 4.40 2.47
C LYS A 104 17.69 3.24 3.27
N GLU A 105 16.65 3.50 4.04
CA GLU A 105 15.93 2.45 4.80
C GLU A 105 14.93 1.68 3.92
N TYR A 106 14.66 2.18 2.70
CA TYR A 106 13.70 1.59 1.76
C TYR A 106 14.40 1.03 0.52
N ILE A 107 13.77 0.03 -0.09
CA ILE A 107 14.20 -0.48 -1.39
C ILE A 107 13.92 0.60 -2.43
N GLU A 108 14.97 1.04 -3.15
CA GLU A 108 14.90 2.16 -4.09
C GLU A 108 13.82 1.98 -5.16
N SER A 109 13.67 0.77 -5.72
CA SER A 109 12.63 0.46 -6.69
C SER A 109 11.21 0.63 -6.14
N TYR A 110 11.01 0.49 -4.83
CA TYR A 110 9.70 0.70 -4.22
C TYR A 110 9.40 2.18 -3.99
N LEU A 111 10.41 2.98 -3.63
CA LEU A 111 10.23 4.43 -3.54
C LEU A 111 10.00 5.07 -4.92
N SER A 112 10.73 4.61 -5.94
CA SER A 112 10.62 5.15 -7.29
C SER A 112 9.34 4.77 -8.02
N GLU A 113 8.56 3.82 -7.50
CA GLU A 113 7.23 3.49 -8.07
C GLU A 113 6.28 4.69 -8.07
N GLY A 114 6.46 5.63 -7.13
CA GLY A 114 5.69 6.87 -7.03
C GLY A 114 6.22 8.01 -7.91
N ASP A 115 7.30 7.80 -8.65
CA ASP A 115 7.85 8.79 -9.57
C ASP A 115 7.19 8.66 -10.95
N PHE A 116 5.97 9.14 -11.06
CA PHE A 116 5.15 9.01 -12.26
C PHE A 116 5.67 9.81 -13.47
N ARG A 117 6.58 10.75 -13.26
CA ARG A 117 7.04 11.68 -14.30
C ARG A 117 8.56 11.60 -14.55
N GLY A 118 9.28 10.80 -13.77
CA GLY A 118 10.74 10.74 -13.84
C GLY A 118 11.44 12.02 -13.33
N ASP A 119 10.78 12.74 -12.43
CA ASP A 119 11.29 13.99 -11.84
C ASP A 119 11.83 13.83 -10.41
N GLY A 120 11.86 12.58 -9.89
CA GLY A 120 12.33 12.25 -8.56
C GLY A 120 11.30 12.47 -7.45
N SER A 121 10.05 12.77 -7.79
CA SER A 121 8.97 12.91 -6.82
C SER A 121 8.61 11.58 -6.16
N VAL A 122 8.11 11.63 -4.93
CA VAL A 122 7.60 10.47 -4.18
C VAL A 122 6.12 10.65 -3.93
N LYS A 123 5.31 10.18 -4.87
CA LYS A 123 3.83 10.29 -4.81
C LYS A 123 3.19 9.13 -4.08
N ILE A 124 3.89 8.02 -3.96
CA ILE A 124 3.49 6.85 -3.18
C ILE A 124 4.59 6.55 -2.17
N PHE A 125 4.19 6.29 -0.93
CA PHE A 125 5.10 5.81 0.09
C PHE A 125 4.89 4.30 0.31
N PRO A 126 5.91 3.44 0.17
CA PRO A 126 5.76 2.00 0.26
C PRO A 126 5.52 1.59 1.72
N VAL A 127 4.37 0.98 1.99
CA VAL A 127 4.02 0.43 3.31
C VAL A 127 4.16 -1.08 3.31
N ALA A 128 3.65 -1.74 2.27
CA ALA A 128 3.71 -3.18 2.08
C ALA A 128 3.71 -3.50 0.59
N LYS A 129 4.38 -4.58 0.22
CA LYS A 129 4.38 -5.13 -1.13
C LYS A 129 3.97 -6.58 -1.09
N ALA A 130 3.07 -6.96 -2.01
CA ALA A 130 2.72 -8.35 -2.26
C ALA A 130 3.45 -8.84 -3.51
N THR A 131 3.74 -10.13 -3.54
CA THR A 131 4.25 -10.81 -4.74
C THR A 131 3.53 -12.13 -4.91
N GLU A 132 3.44 -12.57 -6.14
CA GLU A 132 2.94 -13.90 -6.46
C GLU A 132 4.11 -14.88 -6.42
N LEU A 133 3.87 -16.04 -5.83
CA LEU A 133 4.85 -17.12 -5.71
C LEU A 133 4.24 -18.40 -6.23
N LEU A 134 4.99 -19.12 -7.04
CA LEU A 134 4.70 -20.51 -7.33
C LEU A 134 5.26 -21.37 -6.19
N VAL A 135 4.37 -22.01 -5.44
CA VAL A 135 4.74 -22.94 -4.36
C VAL A 135 4.56 -24.37 -4.84
N VAL A 136 5.60 -25.15 -4.73
CA VAL A 136 5.61 -26.54 -5.17
C VAL A 136 5.72 -27.46 -3.95
N ASN A 137 4.84 -28.46 -3.84
CA ASN A 137 4.98 -29.52 -2.85
C ASN A 137 6.15 -30.44 -3.26
N ASP A 138 7.27 -30.35 -2.57
CA ASP A 138 8.49 -31.06 -2.90
C ASP A 138 8.32 -32.61 -2.88
N THR A 139 7.48 -33.12 -2.01
CA THR A 139 7.21 -34.57 -1.93
C THR A 139 6.51 -35.09 -3.20
N ASP A 140 5.46 -34.41 -3.62
CA ASP A 140 4.70 -34.81 -4.84
C ASP A 140 5.51 -34.53 -6.10
N TRP A 141 6.24 -33.38 -6.10
CA TRP A 141 7.14 -33.04 -7.20
C TRP A 141 8.19 -34.10 -7.46
N ARG A 142 8.89 -34.60 -6.42
CA ARG A 142 9.91 -35.67 -6.59
C ARG A 142 9.34 -36.91 -7.17
N ALA A 143 8.17 -37.33 -6.69
CA ALA A 143 7.49 -38.52 -7.23
C ALA A 143 7.10 -38.36 -8.71
N PHE A 144 6.60 -37.19 -9.08
CA PHE A 144 6.25 -36.83 -10.45
C PHE A 144 7.49 -36.76 -11.35
N ALA A 145 8.54 -36.09 -10.92
CA ALA A 145 9.78 -35.93 -11.68
C ALA A 145 10.46 -37.29 -11.93
N GLU A 146 10.46 -38.19 -10.92
CA GLU A 146 10.99 -39.54 -11.07
C GLU A 146 10.16 -40.38 -12.08
N ALA A 147 8.85 -40.26 -12.03
CA ALA A 147 7.95 -41.00 -12.92
C ALA A 147 7.98 -40.51 -14.37
N THR A 148 8.19 -39.21 -14.60
CA THR A 148 8.09 -38.57 -15.92
C THR A 148 9.44 -38.19 -16.54
N GLY A 149 10.50 -38.11 -15.73
CA GLY A 149 11.79 -37.57 -16.15
C GLY A 149 11.82 -36.06 -16.33
N THR A 150 10.81 -35.34 -15.81
CA THR A 150 10.68 -33.91 -15.95
C THR A 150 11.69 -33.13 -15.06
N SER A 151 12.30 -32.10 -15.61
CA SER A 151 13.25 -31.23 -14.90
C SER A 151 12.53 -30.09 -14.17
N ALA A 152 13.11 -29.66 -13.04
CA ALA A 152 12.67 -28.45 -12.34
C ALA A 152 12.85 -27.16 -13.18
N ASP A 153 13.63 -27.19 -14.25
CA ASP A 153 13.78 -26.06 -15.17
C ASP A 153 12.47 -25.68 -15.85
N GLU A 154 11.52 -26.61 -15.94
CA GLU A 154 10.18 -26.35 -16.48
C GLU A 154 9.39 -25.33 -15.65
N PHE A 155 9.73 -25.14 -14.37
CA PHE A 155 9.11 -24.07 -13.57
C PHE A 155 9.55 -22.67 -13.95
N ALA A 156 10.57 -22.51 -14.79
CA ALA A 156 11.08 -21.21 -15.18
C ALA A 156 10.13 -20.42 -16.11
N THR A 157 9.17 -21.10 -16.75
CA THR A 157 8.23 -20.49 -17.70
C THR A 157 6.81 -21.03 -17.51
N ILE A 158 5.83 -20.23 -17.89
CA ILE A 158 4.41 -20.66 -17.91
C ILE A 158 4.19 -21.80 -18.88
N GLU A 159 4.86 -21.78 -20.03
CA GLU A 159 4.82 -22.84 -21.04
C GLU A 159 5.33 -24.18 -20.46
N GLY A 160 6.44 -24.14 -19.71
CA GLY A 160 6.97 -25.32 -19.03
C GLY A 160 5.98 -25.87 -18.00
N VAL A 161 5.44 -25.00 -17.13
CA VAL A 161 4.41 -25.42 -16.16
C VAL A 161 3.19 -26.03 -16.85
N THR A 162 2.73 -25.44 -17.94
CA THR A 162 1.56 -25.94 -18.70
C THR A 162 1.85 -27.27 -19.38
N ALA A 163 3.09 -27.49 -19.84
CA ALA A 163 3.49 -28.73 -20.48
C ALA A 163 3.57 -29.91 -19.50
N MET A 164 3.70 -29.65 -18.20
CA MET A 164 3.71 -30.67 -17.15
C MET A 164 2.31 -31.11 -16.71
N ALA A 165 1.27 -30.34 -17.01
CA ALA A 165 -0.11 -30.59 -16.60
C ALA A 165 -0.82 -31.56 -17.55
#